data_a1046dd1cd314080c81c70bb4fdf8d95
#
_entry.id   a1046dd1cd314080c81c70bb4fdf8d95
#
_cell.length_a   1.000
_cell.length_b   1.000
_cell.length_c   1.000
_cell.angle_alpha   90.00
_cell.angle_beta   90.00
_cell.angle_gamma   90.00
#
_symmetry.space_group_name_H-M   'P 1'
#
loop_
_entity.id
_entity.type
_entity.pdbx_description
1 polymer ?
#
loop_
_entity_poly.entity_id
_entity_poly.type
_entity_poly.pdbx_seq_one_letter_code
_entity_poly.pdbx_strand_id
1 'polypeptide(L)'
;LFPYTTLFRSIRLRVGRPLFYTYDGGEGFLTDHDGKYVVTREDLKETMEYISGYSLYSYEDEMRQGFLTVQGGHRVGVTGKVILDGNEIQGMKYISCINVRLAHEVVGCADQVMPYIRKKDWVAHTLIVSPPRGGKTTLLRDIIRQLSNGEEKKKMPGVTVGVVDERSELAGSYQGVPQNDLGMRTDVLDGCPKAEGMEMLIRSMSPAVVAVDELGRKEDFKAVESVIHSGCKVIATAHGNSIEDVIHQPYFEKLVR
;
A
#
# COMPACT_ATOMS: atom_id res chain seq x y z
N LEU A 1 2.97 12.28 28.66
CA LEU A 1 2.40 10.92 28.64
C LEU A 1 1.22 10.97 27.68
N PHE A 2 1.32 10.29 26.55
CA PHE A 2 0.22 10.15 25.61
C PHE A 2 -0.80 9.15 26.17
N PRO A 3 -2.12 9.40 26.03
CA PRO A 3 -3.11 8.39 26.40
C PRO A 3 -2.89 7.13 25.54
N TYR A 4 -3.04 5.96 26.14
CA TYR A 4 -2.83 4.65 25.50
C TYR A 4 -3.67 4.40 24.21
N THR A 5 -4.60 5.30 23.90
CA THR A 5 -5.49 5.26 22.74
C THR A 5 -5.08 6.19 21.61
N THR A 6 -3.96 6.93 21.74
CA THR A 6 -3.52 7.85 20.70
C THR A 6 -2.86 7.09 19.56
N LEU A 7 -3.55 6.98 18.42
CA LEU A 7 -2.99 6.38 17.21
C LEU A 7 -2.18 7.44 16.45
N PHE A 8 -0.86 7.31 16.50
CA PHE A 8 0.02 8.12 15.69
C PHE A 8 -0.15 7.80 14.20
N ARG A 9 -0.26 8.84 13.38
CA ARG A 9 -0.35 8.75 11.91
C ARG A 9 1.00 8.94 11.24
N SER A 10 1.76 9.93 11.70
CA SER A 10 3.10 10.17 11.16
C SER A 10 4.00 10.88 12.17
N ILE A 11 5.30 10.63 12.04
CA ILE A 11 6.34 11.31 12.77
C ILE A 11 7.32 11.91 11.76
N ARG A 12 7.63 13.21 11.89
CA ARG A 12 8.50 13.93 10.96
C ARG A 12 9.68 14.54 11.66
N LEU A 13 10.85 14.15 11.19
CA LEU A 13 12.15 14.70 11.58
C LEU A 13 12.65 15.60 10.46
N ARG A 14 12.97 16.85 10.76
CA ARG A 14 13.56 17.82 9.83
C ARG A 14 14.71 18.52 10.53
N VAL A 15 15.90 18.48 9.95
CA VAL A 15 17.10 19.13 10.54
C VAL A 15 16.83 20.59 10.86
N GLY A 16 17.14 21.00 12.10
CA GLY A 16 16.96 22.36 12.57
C GLY A 16 15.51 22.79 12.79
N ARG A 17 14.57 21.85 12.87
CA ARG A 17 13.16 22.12 13.15
C ARG A 17 12.66 21.24 14.30
N PRO A 18 11.61 21.67 15.02
CA PRO A 18 11.00 20.84 16.05
C PRO A 18 10.50 19.51 15.47
N LEU A 19 10.69 18.40 16.19
CA LEU A 19 10.12 17.11 15.87
C LEU A 19 8.60 17.23 15.89
N PHE A 20 7.98 16.89 14.76
CA PHE A 20 6.56 17.06 14.52
C PHE A 20 5.89 15.69 14.36
N TYR A 21 4.71 15.51 14.97
CA TYR A 21 3.92 14.29 14.81
C TYR A 21 2.45 14.61 14.59
N THR A 22 1.76 13.68 13.91
CA THR A 22 0.30 13.72 13.72
C THR A 22 -0.32 12.47 14.32
N TYR A 23 -1.52 12.59 14.84
CA TYR A 23 -2.31 11.52 15.42
C TYR A 23 -3.79 11.69 15.08
N ASP A 24 -4.63 10.71 15.44
CA ASP A 24 -6.07 10.85 15.26
C ASP A 24 -6.60 11.98 16.13
N GLY A 25 -7.09 13.04 15.48
CA GLY A 25 -7.66 14.21 16.13
C GLY A 25 -6.72 15.41 16.23
N GLY A 26 -5.45 15.34 15.76
CA GLY A 26 -4.59 16.52 15.82
C GLY A 26 -3.12 16.31 15.44
N GLU A 27 -2.33 17.29 15.83
CA GLU A 27 -0.91 17.33 15.62
C GLU A 27 -0.17 17.92 16.84
N GLY A 28 1.12 17.66 16.95
CA GLY A 28 1.92 18.17 18.06
C GLY A 28 3.41 18.19 17.76
N PHE A 29 4.14 18.75 18.70
CA PHE A 29 5.60 18.75 18.70
C PHE A 29 6.11 18.01 19.92
N LEU A 30 7.19 17.25 19.75
CA LEU A 30 7.89 16.68 20.88
C LEU A 30 8.51 17.80 21.74
N THR A 31 8.34 17.70 23.05
CA THR A 31 8.94 18.63 24.02
C THR A 31 9.92 17.89 24.93
N ASP A 32 11.02 18.54 25.26
CA ASP A 32 11.96 18.14 26.29
C ASP A 32 11.98 19.15 27.45
N HIS A 33 13.01 19.13 28.27
CA HIS A 33 13.15 20.04 29.42
C HIS A 33 13.34 21.50 29.02
N ASP A 34 13.87 21.74 27.79
CA ASP A 34 14.20 23.08 27.28
C ASP A 34 13.13 23.61 26.31
N GLY A 35 12.06 22.88 26.09
CA GLY A 35 10.94 23.26 25.21
C GLY A 35 10.69 22.29 24.05
N LYS A 36 10.51 22.81 22.83
CA LYS A 36 10.31 21.94 21.65
C LYS A 36 11.63 21.32 21.22
N TYR A 37 11.70 19.99 21.18
CA TYR A 37 12.88 19.25 20.74
C TYR A 37 13.23 19.58 19.28
N VAL A 38 14.41 20.14 19.05
CA VAL A 38 14.90 20.50 17.72
C VAL A 38 15.77 19.39 17.16
N VAL A 39 15.34 18.83 16.04
CA VAL A 39 15.98 17.71 15.38
C VAL A 39 17.36 18.08 14.82
N THR A 40 18.36 17.28 15.13
CA THR A 40 19.75 17.44 14.69
C THR A 40 20.05 16.58 13.43
N ARG A 41 21.25 16.76 12.86
CA ARG A 41 21.72 15.86 11.78
C ARG A 41 22.03 14.46 12.30
N GLU A 42 22.49 14.35 13.54
CA GLU A 42 22.82 13.07 14.16
C GLU A 42 21.56 12.26 14.41
N ASP A 43 20.45 12.88 14.85
CA ASP A 43 19.16 12.19 14.98
C ASP A 43 18.70 11.55 13.67
N LEU A 44 18.88 12.24 12.54
CA LEU A 44 18.52 11.67 11.24
C LEU A 44 19.44 10.51 10.85
N LYS A 45 20.72 10.64 11.13
CA LYS A 45 21.72 9.61 10.83
C LYS A 45 21.43 8.36 11.65
N GLU A 46 21.28 8.48 12.96
CA GLU A 46 20.93 7.37 13.86
C GLU A 46 19.59 6.73 13.48
N THR A 47 18.59 7.55 13.14
CA THR A 47 17.29 7.05 12.67
C THR A 47 17.42 6.23 11.40
N MET A 48 18.21 6.69 10.42
CA MET A 48 18.44 5.95 9.17
C MET A 48 19.24 4.67 9.40
N GLU A 49 20.27 4.70 10.24
CA GLU A 49 21.04 3.52 10.61
C GLU A 49 20.15 2.46 11.27
N TYR A 50 19.31 2.87 12.21
CA TYR A 50 18.36 1.97 12.88
C TYR A 50 17.33 1.37 11.92
N ILE A 51 16.69 2.21 11.10
CA ILE A 51 15.65 1.81 10.13
C ILE A 51 16.20 0.85 9.08
N SER A 52 17.45 1.09 8.61
CA SER A 52 18.09 0.25 7.60
C SER A 52 18.78 -0.99 8.17
N GLY A 53 18.67 -1.25 9.48
CA GLY A 53 19.39 -2.35 10.11
C GLY A 53 20.91 -2.24 9.91
N TYR A 54 21.43 -1.00 9.89
CA TYR A 54 22.85 -0.65 9.64
C TYR A 54 23.34 -1.03 8.23
N SER A 55 22.44 -1.29 7.26
CA SER A 55 22.78 -1.60 5.87
C SER A 55 21.99 -0.75 4.88
N LEU A 56 22.44 0.47 4.63
CA LEU A 56 21.80 1.37 3.65
C LEU A 56 21.85 0.82 2.21
N TYR A 57 22.83 -0.02 1.89
CA TYR A 57 22.95 -0.64 0.57
C TYR A 57 21.76 -1.55 0.23
N SER A 58 21.12 -2.15 1.22
CA SER A 58 19.95 -3.03 1.02
C SER A 58 18.69 -2.28 0.58
N TYR A 59 18.72 -0.94 0.61
CA TYR A 59 17.58 -0.08 0.31
C TYR A 59 17.86 0.91 -0.84
N GLU A 60 18.86 0.64 -1.68
CA GLU A 60 19.21 1.56 -2.77
C GLU A 60 18.06 1.78 -3.75
N ASP A 61 17.32 0.74 -4.10
CA ASP A 61 16.20 0.83 -5.04
C ASP A 61 15.02 1.59 -4.43
N GLU A 62 14.70 1.35 -3.17
CA GLU A 62 13.67 2.09 -2.43
C GLU A 62 14.07 3.56 -2.22
N MET A 63 15.34 3.82 -1.94
CA MET A 63 15.87 5.18 -1.82
C MET A 63 15.75 5.98 -3.13
N ARG A 64 15.84 5.32 -4.28
CA ARG A 64 15.55 5.95 -5.59
C ARG A 64 14.09 6.36 -5.71
N GLN A 65 13.17 5.60 -5.11
CA GLN A 65 11.74 5.93 -5.04
C GLN A 65 11.41 6.95 -3.95
N GLY A 66 12.37 7.28 -3.07
CA GLY A 66 12.21 8.28 -2.00
C GLY A 66 11.51 7.76 -0.75
N PHE A 67 11.33 6.44 -0.59
CA PHE A 67 10.79 5.84 0.61
C PHE A 67 11.29 4.40 0.81
N LEU A 68 11.19 3.94 2.05
CA LEU A 68 11.44 2.55 2.44
C LEU A 68 10.20 2.02 3.16
N THR A 69 9.97 0.71 3.06
CA THR A 69 9.03 0.00 3.94
C THR A 69 9.82 -0.72 5.02
N VAL A 70 9.43 -0.54 6.27
CA VAL A 70 10.10 -1.16 7.41
C VAL A 70 9.18 -2.19 8.07
N GLN A 71 9.75 -3.01 8.95
CA GLN A 71 9.01 -4.03 9.69
C GLN A 71 7.74 -3.43 10.32
N GLY A 72 6.61 -4.13 10.21
CA GLY A 72 5.28 -3.65 10.59
C GLY A 72 4.56 -2.87 9.48
N GLY A 73 5.10 -2.85 8.25
CA GLY A 73 4.48 -2.21 7.08
C GLY A 73 4.52 -0.68 7.12
N HIS A 74 5.29 -0.09 8.02
CA HIS A 74 5.41 1.35 8.12
C HIS A 74 6.23 1.90 6.97
N ARG A 75 5.80 3.03 6.40
CA ARG A 75 6.46 3.67 5.28
C ARG A 75 7.27 4.87 5.72
N VAL A 76 8.55 4.86 5.41
CA VAL A 76 9.50 5.91 5.77
C VAL A 76 9.89 6.67 4.51
N GLY A 77 9.32 7.85 4.33
CA GLY A 77 9.71 8.78 3.27
C GLY A 77 10.97 9.55 3.66
N VAL A 78 11.88 9.70 2.71
CA VAL A 78 13.13 10.44 2.91
C VAL A 78 13.27 11.55 1.89
N THR A 79 13.87 12.67 2.30
CA THR A 79 14.25 13.74 1.39
C THR A 79 15.64 14.27 1.70
N GLY A 80 16.36 14.66 0.64
CA GLY A 80 17.74 15.13 0.73
C GLY A 80 18.21 15.66 -0.60
N LYS A 81 19.52 15.67 -0.83
CA LYS A 81 20.12 16.02 -2.12
C LYS A 81 20.08 14.81 -3.04
N VAL A 82 19.32 14.90 -4.14
CA VAL A 82 19.24 13.87 -5.17
C VAL A 82 20.55 13.75 -5.92
N ILE A 83 20.95 12.51 -6.22
CA ILE A 83 22.08 12.18 -7.09
C ILE A 83 21.48 11.74 -8.41
N LEU A 84 21.94 12.35 -9.50
CA LEU A 84 21.52 12.04 -10.86
C LEU A 84 22.65 11.39 -11.64
N ASP A 85 22.30 10.45 -12.52
CA ASP A 85 23.13 10.00 -13.63
C ASP A 85 22.34 10.27 -14.92
N GLY A 86 22.79 11.27 -15.68
CA GLY A 86 21.97 11.84 -16.75
C GLY A 86 20.67 12.42 -16.21
N ASN A 87 19.53 11.86 -16.62
CA ASN A 87 18.18 12.22 -16.15
C ASN A 87 17.58 11.21 -15.13
N GLU A 88 18.33 10.19 -14.75
CA GLU A 88 17.86 9.15 -13.84
C GLU A 88 18.30 9.41 -12.40
N ILE A 89 17.38 9.21 -11.46
CA ILE A 89 17.67 9.31 -10.03
C ILE A 89 18.43 8.05 -9.62
N GLN A 90 19.68 8.21 -9.16
CA GLN A 90 20.49 7.13 -8.62
C GLN A 90 20.38 6.97 -7.11
N GLY A 91 19.92 8.00 -6.41
CA GLY A 91 19.76 7.95 -4.97
C GLY A 91 19.73 9.33 -4.33
N MET A 92 19.95 9.35 -3.01
CA MET A 92 19.97 10.58 -2.21
C MET A 92 21.20 10.65 -1.32
N LYS A 93 21.71 11.87 -1.16
CA LYS A 93 22.75 12.24 -0.14
C LYS A 93 22.21 13.33 0.77
N TYR A 94 22.88 13.53 1.90
CA TYR A 94 22.56 14.60 2.84
C TYR A 94 21.06 14.63 3.18
N ILE A 95 20.54 13.52 3.67
CA ILE A 95 19.16 13.42 4.11
C ILE A 95 18.87 14.54 5.11
N SER A 96 17.83 15.30 4.83
CA SER A 96 17.43 16.48 5.61
C SER A 96 16.07 16.34 6.27
N CYS A 97 15.26 15.36 5.81
CA CYS A 97 13.96 15.07 6.40
C CYS A 97 13.66 13.57 6.29
N ILE A 98 13.08 13.05 7.36
CA ILE A 98 12.47 11.70 7.44
C ILE A 98 11.02 11.87 7.84
N ASN A 99 10.14 11.12 7.20
CA ASN A 99 8.71 11.06 7.51
C ASN A 99 8.28 9.61 7.73
N VAL A 100 8.18 9.19 8.97
CA VAL A 100 7.67 7.84 9.31
C VAL A 100 6.15 7.89 9.29
N ARG A 101 5.53 7.17 8.37
CA ARG A 101 4.08 6.99 8.27
C ARG A 101 3.72 5.64 8.86
N LEU A 102 2.94 5.66 9.92
CA LEU A 102 2.53 4.43 10.60
C LEU A 102 1.40 3.77 9.81
N ALA A 103 1.57 2.49 9.48
CA ALA A 103 0.53 1.68 8.91
C ALA A 103 -0.53 1.36 9.97
N HIS A 104 -1.78 1.39 9.57
CA HIS A 104 -2.91 0.98 10.41
C HIS A 104 -3.80 0.07 9.60
N GLU A 105 -4.22 -1.02 10.21
CA GLU A 105 -5.22 -1.91 9.65
C GLU A 105 -6.60 -1.58 10.20
N VAL A 106 -7.61 -1.66 9.35
CA VAL A 106 -9.02 -1.47 9.72
C VAL A 106 -9.76 -2.75 9.36
N VAL A 107 -9.68 -3.72 10.27
CA VAL A 107 -10.32 -5.02 10.11
C VAL A 107 -11.84 -4.87 10.19
N GLY A 108 -12.57 -5.51 9.26
CA GLY A 108 -14.04 -5.47 9.20
C GLY A 108 -14.61 -4.27 8.43
N CYS A 109 -13.78 -3.37 7.88
CA CYS A 109 -14.30 -2.26 7.09
C CYS A 109 -15.02 -2.70 5.80
N ALA A 110 -14.76 -3.92 5.32
CA ALA A 110 -15.40 -4.50 4.16
C ALA A 110 -16.71 -5.26 4.47
N ASP A 111 -17.09 -5.45 5.72
CA ASP A 111 -18.23 -6.31 6.11
C ASP A 111 -19.54 -5.95 5.38
N GLN A 112 -19.79 -4.66 5.16
CA GLN A 112 -21.00 -4.19 4.49
C GLN A 112 -21.00 -4.46 2.99
N VAL A 113 -19.85 -4.52 2.34
CA VAL A 113 -19.72 -4.73 0.89
C VAL A 113 -19.52 -6.18 0.52
N MET A 114 -18.98 -7.01 1.41
CA MET A 114 -18.73 -8.43 1.15
C MET A 114 -19.94 -9.21 0.62
N PRO A 115 -21.20 -9.00 1.10
CA PRO A 115 -22.37 -9.69 0.55
C PRO A 115 -22.64 -9.41 -0.93
N TYR A 116 -22.12 -8.32 -1.49
CA TYR A 116 -22.23 -8.00 -2.92
C TYR A 116 -21.09 -8.61 -3.73
N ILE A 117 -19.92 -8.77 -3.13
CA ILE A 117 -18.70 -9.25 -3.77
C ILE A 117 -18.63 -10.79 -3.76
N ARG A 118 -18.99 -11.42 -2.62
CA ARG A 118 -18.87 -12.86 -2.39
C ARG A 118 -20.23 -13.52 -2.25
N LYS A 119 -20.50 -14.48 -3.13
CA LYS A 119 -21.58 -15.47 -2.98
C LYS A 119 -20.97 -16.84 -2.63
N LYS A 120 -21.81 -17.83 -2.29
CA LYS A 120 -21.33 -19.15 -1.86
C LYS A 120 -20.32 -19.75 -2.85
N ASP A 121 -20.63 -19.71 -4.13
CA ASP A 121 -19.89 -20.44 -5.16
C ASP A 121 -19.14 -19.53 -6.15
N TRP A 122 -19.18 -18.20 -5.97
CA TRP A 122 -18.50 -17.28 -6.88
C TRP A 122 -18.12 -15.94 -6.24
N VAL A 123 -17.16 -15.28 -6.86
CA VAL A 123 -16.71 -13.91 -6.52
C VAL A 123 -17.02 -13.00 -7.70
N ALA A 124 -17.54 -11.81 -7.44
CA ALA A 124 -17.82 -10.82 -8.49
C ALA A 124 -16.53 -10.10 -8.91
N HIS A 125 -16.40 -9.80 -10.21
CA HIS A 125 -15.46 -8.75 -10.61
C HIS A 125 -15.89 -7.44 -9.96
N THR A 126 -14.95 -6.75 -9.31
CA THR A 126 -15.28 -5.58 -8.50
C THR A 126 -14.33 -4.43 -8.78
N LEU A 127 -14.89 -3.26 -9.04
CA LEU A 127 -14.15 -2.01 -9.15
C LEU A 127 -14.59 -1.07 -8.03
N ILE A 128 -13.62 -0.65 -7.21
CA ILE A 128 -13.82 0.30 -6.12
C ILE A 128 -13.42 1.69 -6.61
N VAL A 129 -14.36 2.62 -6.64
CA VAL A 129 -14.12 3.99 -7.11
C VAL A 129 -14.29 4.96 -5.95
N SER A 130 -13.31 5.80 -5.73
CA SER A 130 -13.43 6.96 -4.83
C SER A 130 -12.31 7.97 -5.09
N PRO A 131 -12.43 9.23 -4.63
CA PRO A 131 -11.34 10.19 -4.71
C PRO A 131 -10.11 9.75 -3.90
N PRO A 132 -8.95 10.41 -4.08
CA PRO A 132 -7.77 10.19 -3.27
C PRO A 132 -8.08 10.30 -1.77
N ARG A 133 -7.44 9.46 -0.96
CA ARG A 133 -7.65 9.37 0.50
C ARG A 133 -9.04 8.93 0.95
N GLY A 134 -9.88 8.42 0.05
CA GLY A 134 -11.22 7.89 0.35
C GLY A 134 -11.24 6.49 0.97
N GLY A 135 -10.09 5.92 1.32
CA GLY A 135 -9.99 4.61 1.99
C GLY A 135 -10.03 3.39 1.06
N LYS A 136 -9.91 3.57 -0.28
CA LYS A 136 -9.94 2.46 -1.26
C LYS A 136 -8.97 1.32 -0.93
N THR A 137 -7.70 1.66 -0.71
CA THR A 137 -6.64 0.69 -0.39
C THR A 137 -6.93 -0.06 0.91
N THR A 138 -7.47 0.63 1.92
CA THR A 138 -7.88 0.03 3.19
C THR A 138 -9.04 -0.95 2.98
N LEU A 139 -10.06 -0.54 2.21
CA LEU A 139 -11.20 -1.38 1.87
C LEU A 139 -10.78 -2.59 1.04
N LEU A 140 -9.94 -2.39 0.02
CA LEU A 140 -9.43 -3.46 -0.82
C LEU A 140 -8.64 -4.48 0.00
N ARG A 141 -7.80 -4.04 0.93
CA ARG A 141 -7.04 -4.91 1.84
C ARG A 141 -7.95 -5.82 2.65
N ASP A 142 -8.99 -5.28 3.26
CA ASP A 142 -9.92 -6.07 4.08
C ASP A 142 -10.78 -7.01 3.22
N ILE A 143 -11.16 -6.63 1.99
CA ILE A 143 -11.81 -7.52 1.03
C ILE A 143 -10.90 -8.71 0.70
N ILE A 144 -9.62 -8.46 0.38
CA ILE A 144 -8.63 -9.51 0.11
C ILE A 144 -8.54 -10.46 1.29
N ARG A 145 -8.36 -9.94 2.50
CA ARG A 145 -8.27 -10.72 3.74
C ARG A 145 -9.50 -11.61 3.94
N GLN A 146 -10.70 -11.06 3.78
CA GLN A 146 -11.94 -11.80 3.95
C GLN A 146 -12.16 -12.87 2.87
N LEU A 147 -11.83 -12.58 1.62
CA LEU A 147 -11.90 -13.56 0.53
C LEU A 147 -10.90 -14.71 0.76
N SER A 148 -9.69 -14.37 1.15
CA SER A 148 -8.61 -15.33 1.40
C SER A 148 -8.90 -16.24 2.60
N ASN A 149 -9.42 -15.70 3.69
CA ASN A 149 -9.76 -16.47 4.89
C ASN A 149 -11.06 -17.27 4.73
N GLY A 150 -12.04 -16.72 4.01
CA GLY A 150 -13.39 -17.25 3.97
C GLY A 150 -14.18 -16.95 5.23
N GLU A 151 -15.36 -17.54 5.37
CA GLU A 151 -16.25 -17.36 6.51
C GLU A 151 -16.84 -18.70 6.95
N GLU A 152 -16.24 -19.30 8.00
CA GLU A 152 -16.63 -20.64 8.50
C GLU A 152 -18.09 -20.71 8.94
N LYS A 153 -18.60 -19.66 9.61
CA LYS A 153 -20.00 -19.62 10.08
C LYS A 153 -21.02 -19.73 8.94
N LYS A 154 -20.68 -19.19 7.78
CA LYS A 154 -21.52 -19.28 6.56
C LYS A 154 -21.13 -20.45 5.67
N LYS A 155 -20.19 -21.29 6.07
CA LYS A 155 -19.65 -22.40 5.25
C LYS A 155 -19.16 -21.91 3.87
N MET A 156 -18.53 -20.74 3.84
CA MET A 156 -17.90 -20.17 2.65
C MET A 156 -16.37 -20.37 2.77
N PRO A 157 -15.78 -21.31 2.02
CA PRO A 157 -14.34 -21.54 2.08
C PRO A 157 -13.58 -20.32 1.53
N GLY A 158 -12.37 -20.06 2.04
CA GLY A 158 -11.49 -19.06 1.47
C GLY A 158 -11.07 -19.42 0.03
N VAL A 159 -10.72 -18.43 -0.75
CA VAL A 159 -10.20 -18.58 -2.11
C VAL A 159 -8.75 -18.11 -2.19
N THR A 160 -8.01 -18.61 -3.18
CA THR A 160 -6.65 -18.12 -3.47
C THR A 160 -6.72 -16.72 -4.08
N VAL A 161 -5.94 -15.79 -3.54
CA VAL A 161 -5.88 -14.40 -4.00
C VAL A 161 -4.44 -14.07 -4.39
N GLY A 162 -4.24 -13.61 -5.61
CA GLY A 162 -2.99 -13.02 -6.06
C GLY A 162 -3.06 -11.51 -5.97
N VAL A 163 -2.10 -10.88 -5.33
CA VAL A 163 -2.02 -9.42 -5.18
C VAL A 163 -0.80 -8.89 -5.92
N VAL A 164 -1.00 -7.89 -6.77
CA VAL A 164 0.10 -7.09 -7.32
C VAL A 164 0.13 -5.76 -6.58
N ASP A 165 1.16 -5.56 -5.78
CA ASP A 165 1.36 -4.39 -4.93
C ASP A 165 2.52 -3.54 -5.46
N GLU A 166 2.26 -2.74 -6.50
CA GLU A 166 3.29 -1.93 -7.18
C GLU A 166 3.97 -0.93 -6.25
N ARG A 167 3.28 -0.48 -5.19
CA ARG A 167 3.77 0.58 -4.29
C ARG A 167 3.96 0.12 -2.85
N SER A 168 3.89 -1.17 -2.56
CA SER A 168 3.93 -1.71 -1.20
C SER A 168 2.91 -1.04 -0.25
N GLU A 169 1.70 -0.74 -0.77
CA GLU A 169 0.65 -0.07 0.01
C GLU A 169 -0.44 -1.03 0.50
N LEU A 170 -0.66 -2.14 -0.20
CA LEU A 170 -1.61 -3.19 0.20
C LEU A 170 -1.01 -4.10 1.26
N ALA A 171 0.06 -4.77 0.92
CA ALA A 171 0.74 -5.73 1.79
C ALA A 171 1.69 -5.07 2.78
N GLY A 172 2.24 -3.88 2.43
CA GLY A 172 3.28 -3.24 3.21
C GLY A 172 4.46 -4.17 3.40
N SER A 173 4.89 -4.86 2.35
CA SER A 173 5.88 -5.94 2.46
C SER A 173 7.22 -5.44 2.97
N TYR A 174 7.83 -6.22 3.85
CA TYR A 174 9.20 -6.04 4.31
C TYR A 174 10.01 -7.27 3.93
N GLN A 175 11.05 -7.09 3.16
CA GLN A 175 11.88 -8.18 2.61
C GLN A 175 11.04 -9.26 1.91
N GLY A 176 10.05 -8.84 1.11
CA GLY A 176 9.14 -9.71 0.37
C GLY A 176 8.03 -10.37 1.21
N VAL A 177 8.00 -10.14 2.53
CA VAL A 177 6.99 -10.72 3.43
C VAL A 177 5.91 -9.68 3.74
N PRO A 178 4.62 -9.95 3.43
CA PRO A 178 3.51 -9.09 3.82
C PRO A 178 3.50 -8.79 5.31
N GLN A 179 3.33 -7.53 5.68
CA GLN A 179 3.24 -7.09 7.07
C GLN A 179 1.79 -6.82 7.48
N ASN A 180 0.93 -6.48 6.51
CA ASN A 180 -0.50 -6.38 6.72
C ASN A 180 -1.16 -7.75 6.57
N ASP A 181 -2.22 -8.01 7.34
CA ASP A 181 -3.01 -9.23 7.20
C ASP A 181 -3.84 -9.19 5.90
N LEU A 182 -3.42 -9.99 4.94
CA LEU A 182 -4.13 -10.21 3.66
C LEU A 182 -4.84 -11.58 3.61
N GLY A 183 -4.81 -12.32 4.72
CA GLY A 183 -5.38 -13.65 4.81
C GLY A 183 -4.45 -14.77 4.37
N MET A 184 -4.80 -16.01 4.76
CA MET A 184 -3.91 -17.17 4.72
C MET A 184 -3.72 -17.80 3.33
N ARG A 185 -4.46 -17.36 2.30
CA ARG A 185 -4.40 -17.88 0.92
C ARG A 185 -4.05 -16.78 -0.08
N THR A 186 -3.28 -15.80 0.35
CA THR A 186 -2.89 -14.65 -0.47
C THR A 186 -1.41 -14.71 -0.82
N ASP A 187 -1.12 -14.63 -2.11
CA ASP A 187 0.22 -14.51 -2.66
C ASP A 187 0.44 -13.08 -3.13
N VAL A 188 1.60 -12.48 -2.82
CA VAL A 188 1.89 -11.08 -3.11
C VAL A 188 3.10 -10.95 -4.02
N LEU A 189 2.96 -10.19 -5.11
CA LEU A 189 4.07 -9.63 -5.87
C LEU A 189 4.26 -8.17 -5.45
N ASP A 190 5.30 -7.91 -4.69
CA ASP A 190 5.64 -6.61 -4.15
C ASP A 190 6.59 -5.84 -5.07
N GLY A 191 6.38 -4.51 -5.22
CA GLY A 191 7.21 -3.66 -6.07
C GLY A 191 7.13 -3.97 -7.57
N CYS A 192 6.15 -4.76 -8.00
CA CYS A 192 5.99 -5.21 -9.37
C CYS A 192 5.03 -4.31 -10.15
N PRO A 193 5.35 -3.87 -11.40
CA PRO A 193 4.40 -3.19 -12.26
C PRO A 193 3.13 -4.02 -12.46
N LYS A 194 1.97 -3.37 -12.44
CA LYS A 194 0.67 -4.07 -12.39
C LYS A 194 0.43 -5.02 -13.56
N ALA A 195 0.68 -4.56 -14.78
CA ALA A 195 0.41 -5.34 -15.97
C ALA A 195 1.24 -6.64 -16.02
N GLU A 196 2.54 -6.52 -15.80
CA GLU A 196 3.48 -7.64 -15.76
C GLU A 196 3.18 -8.57 -14.58
N GLY A 197 2.89 -8.01 -13.41
CA GLY A 197 2.57 -8.76 -12.20
C GLY A 197 1.29 -9.58 -12.33
N MET A 198 0.23 -9.03 -12.93
CA MET A 198 -1.01 -9.76 -13.18
C MET A 198 -0.79 -10.98 -14.09
N GLU A 199 -0.06 -10.81 -15.20
CA GLU A 199 0.27 -11.92 -16.09
C GLU A 199 1.16 -12.98 -15.42
N MET A 200 2.09 -12.54 -14.57
CA MET A 200 2.99 -13.42 -13.83
C MET A 200 2.20 -14.26 -12.82
N LEU A 201 1.28 -13.67 -12.07
CA LEU A 201 0.43 -14.38 -11.11
C LEU A 201 -0.43 -15.45 -11.79
N ILE A 202 -1.07 -15.13 -12.92
CA ILE A 202 -1.88 -16.12 -13.66
C ILE A 202 -1.04 -17.34 -14.03
N ARG A 203 0.16 -17.11 -14.56
CA ARG A 203 1.04 -18.20 -15.05
C ARG A 203 1.66 -19.03 -13.94
N SER A 204 2.00 -18.40 -12.81
CA SER A 204 2.77 -19.06 -11.76
C SER A 204 1.93 -19.57 -10.58
N MET A 205 0.90 -18.81 -10.19
CA MET A 205 0.15 -19.08 -8.95
C MET A 205 -1.29 -19.54 -9.18
N SER A 206 -1.83 -19.33 -10.39
CA SER A 206 -3.21 -19.69 -10.77
C SER A 206 -4.26 -19.27 -9.71
N PRO A 207 -4.32 -18.01 -9.30
CA PRO A 207 -5.22 -17.55 -8.26
C PRO A 207 -6.68 -17.58 -8.73
N ALA A 208 -7.63 -17.76 -7.81
CA ALA A 208 -9.05 -17.59 -8.12
C ALA A 208 -9.43 -16.11 -8.28
N VAL A 209 -8.72 -15.22 -7.58
CA VAL A 209 -8.92 -13.77 -7.61
C VAL A 209 -7.57 -13.07 -7.78
N VAL A 210 -7.52 -12.07 -8.65
CA VAL A 210 -6.39 -11.13 -8.76
C VAL A 210 -6.84 -9.78 -8.22
N ALA A 211 -6.08 -9.22 -7.30
CA ALA A 211 -6.34 -7.92 -6.69
C ALA A 211 -5.22 -6.92 -7.03
N VAL A 212 -5.60 -5.71 -7.45
CA VAL A 212 -4.68 -4.63 -7.81
C VAL A 212 -5.21 -3.28 -7.34
N ASP A 213 -4.31 -2.41 -6.90
CA ASP A 213 -4.67 -1.04 -6.51
C ASP A 213 -4.37 -0.05 -7.66
N GLU A 214 -5.22 0.96 -7.79
CA GLU A 214 -5.05 2.11 -8.71
C GLU A 214 -4.86 1.76 -10.21
N LEU A 215 -5.87 1.13 -10.83
CA LEU A 215 -5.90 0.99 -12.29
C LEU A 215 -5.94 2.36 -12.97
N GLY A 216 -5.07 2.59 -13.96
CA GLY A 216 -5.05 3.87 -14.66
C GLY A 216 -4.31 3.88 -15.99
N ARG A 217 -3.37 2.97 -16.23
CA ARG A 217 -2.58 2.90 -17.46
C ARG A 217 -3.23 1.97 -18.47
N LYS A 218 -3.04 2.23 -19.75
CA LYS A 218 -3.57 1.38 -20.85
C LYS A 218 -3.15 -0.08 -20.72
N GLU A 219 -1.93 -0.31 -20.29
CA GLU A 219 -1.34 -1.63 -20.09
C GLU A 219 -2.06 -2.41 -18.98
N ASP A 220 -2.48 -1.73 -17.91
CA ASP A 220 -3.23 -2.33 -16.80
C ASP A 220 -4.53 -2.96 -17.31
N PHE A 221 -5.26 -2.27 -18.21
CA PHE A 221 -6.54 -2.75 -18.74
C PHE A 221 -6.39 -3.97 -19.64
N LYS A 222 -5.32 -4.04 -20.44
CA LYS A 222 -5.02 -5.23 -21.24
C LYS A 222 -4.72 -6.45 -20.35
N ALA A 223 -3.97 -6.22 -19.28
CA ALA A 223 -3.68 -7.28 -18.32
C ALA A 223 -4.95 -7.73 -17.58
N VAL A 224 -5.85 -6.82 -17.20
CA VAL A 224 -7.16 -7.14 -16.63
C VAL A 224 -7.99 -7.99 -17.60
N GLU A 225 -8.03 -7.66 -18.90
CA GLU A 225 -8.70 -8.50 -19.92
C GLU A 225 -8.10 -9.93 -19.94
N SER A 226 -6.77 -10.05 -19.88
CA SER A 226 -6.06 -11.34 -19.80
C SER A 226 -6.45 -12.13 -18.55
N VAL A 227 -6.53 -11.48 -17.38
CA VAL A 227 -6.97 -12.10 -16.12
C VAL A 227 -8.39 -12.63 -16.25
N ILE A 228 -9.31 -11.85 -16.81
CA ILE A 228 -10.71 -12.23 -17.02
C ILE A 228 -10.80 -13.44 -17.97
N HIS A 229 -10.07 -13.43 -19.08
CA HIS A 229 -10.03 -14.52 -20.05
C HIS A 229 -9.44 -15.81 -19.47
N SER A 230 -8.55 -15.73 -18.49
CA SER A 230 -8.02 -16.90 -17.77
C SER A 230 -9.02 -17.54 -16.80
N GLY A 231 -10.19 -16.91 -16.58
CA GLY A 231 -11.22 -17.37 -15.65
C GLY A 231 -11.07 -16.83 -14.23
N CYS A 232 -9.98 -16.10 -13.93
CA CYS A 232 -9.77 -15.45 -12.64
C CYS A 232 -10.73 -14.27 -12.45
N LYS A 233 -11.05 -13.95 -11.21
CA LYS A 233 -11.80 -12.74 -10.87
C LYS A 233 -10.86 -11.59 -10.60
N VAL A 234 -11.32 -10.38 -10.90
CA VAL A 234 -10.54 -9.15 -10.66
C VAL A 234 -11.23 -8.31 -9.60
N ILE A 235 -10.45 -7.85 -8.63
CA ILE A 235 -10.85 -6.82 -7.68
C ILE A 235 -9.84 -5.69 -7.77
N ALA A 236 -10.30 -4.51 -8.14
CA ALA A 236 -9.41 -3.40 -8.40
C ALA A 236 -9.95 -2.09 -7.83
N THR A 237 -9.08 -1.10 -7.71
CA THR A 237 -9.48 0.26 -7.37
C THR A 237 -9.17 1.22 -8.53
N ALA A 238 -9.90 2.33 -8.57
CA ALA A 238 -9.64 3.44 -9.47
C ALA A 238 -9.93 4.79 -8.79
N HIS A 239 -9.27 5.82 -9.26
CA HIS A 239 -9.56 7.18 -8.85
C HIS A 239 -10.72 7.76 -9.65
N GLY A 240 -11.71 8.31 -8.97
CA GLY A 240 -12.84 9.02 -9.55
C GLY A 240 -13.72 9.61 -8.47
N ASN A 241 -14.45 10.68 -8.78
CA ASN A 241 -15.42 11.27 -7.85
C ASN A 241 -16.77 10.54 -7.92
N SER A 242 -17.05 9.89 -9.06
CA SER A 242 -18.23 9.08 -9.28
C SER A 242 -17.92 7.89 -10.18
N ILE A 243 -18.85 6.96 -10.29
CA ILE A 243 -18.75 5.83 -11.23
C ILE A 243 -18.78 6.36 -12.66
N GLU A 244 -19.61 7.35 -12.95
CA GLU A 244 -19.74 7.98 -14.26
C GLU A 244 -18.40 8.57 -14.74
N ASP A 245 -17.64 9.22 -13.85
CA ASP A 245 -16.30 9.77 -14.17
C ASP A 245 -15.34 8.68 -14.65
N VAL A 246 -15.48 7.48 -14.12
CA VAL A 246 -14.58 6.36 -14.42
C VAL A 246 -15.03 5.61 -15.67
N ILE A 247 -16.31 5.25 -15.81
CA ILE A 247 -16.80 4.45 -16.94
C ILE A 247 -16.71 5.18 -18.29
N HIS A 248 -16.66 6.53 -18.28
CA HIS A 248 -16.47 7.34 -19.49
C HIS A 248 -14.99 7.47 -19.89
N GLN A 249 -14.05 6.98 -19.08
CA GLN A 249 -12.66 6.94 -19.51
C GLN A 249 -12.47 5.84 -20.57
N PRO A 250 -11.66 6.10 -21.64
CA PRO A 250 -11.62 5.25 -22.85
C PRO A 250 -11.30 3.76 -22.60
N TYR A 251 -10.64 3.45 -21.52
CA TYR A 251 -10.24 2.07 -21.19
C TYR A 251 -11.26 1.36 -20.29
N PHE A 252 -11.91 2.08 -19.38
CA PHE A 252 -12.96 1.51 -18.52
C PHE A 252 -14.23 1.17 -19.29
N GLU A 253 -14.59 1.96 -20.31
CA GLU A 253 -15.77 1.69 -21.14
C GLU A 253 -15.75 0.29 -21.76
N LYS A 254 -14.56 -0.21 -22.12
CA LYS A 254 -14.38 -1.55 -22.69
C LYS A 254 -14.53 -2.69 -21.68
N LEU A 255 -14.26 -2.44 -20.40
CA LEU A 255 -14.38 -3.45 -19.34
C LEU A 255 -15.82 -3.60 -18.81
N VAL A 256 -16.63 -2.57 -18.96
CA VAL A 256 -18.00 -2.52 -18.39
C VAL A 256 -19.07 -2.95 -19.41
N ARG A 257 -18.73 -3.00 -20.68
CA ARG A 257 -19.57 -3.56 -21.76
C ARG A 257 -19.40 -5.08 -21.87
#